data_67ea0dfbc50190e219f734f468384565
#
_entry.id   67ea0dfbc50190e219f734f468384565
#
_cell.length_a   1.000
_cell.length_b   1.000
_cell.length_c   1.000
_cell.angle_alpha   90.00
_cell.angle_beta   90.00
_cell.angle_gamma   90.00
#
_symmetry.space_group_name_H-M   'P 1'
#
loop_
_entity.id
_entity.type
_entity.pdbx_description
1 polymer ?
#
loop_
_entity_poly.entity_id
_entity_poly.type
_entity_poly.pdbx_seq_one_letter_code
_entity_poly.pdbx_strand_id
1 'polypeptide(L)' 'MSVDEAKRLKALEAENTRLKKMLAESQLAIEVMKEVAAKKW' A
#
# COMPACT_ATOMS: atom_id res chain seq x y z
N MET A 1 18.60 4.53 -22.67
CA MET A 1 17.60 3.65 -22.08
C MET A 1 16.73 3.04 -23.15
N SER A 2 16.53 1.76 -23.09
CA SER A 2 15.68 1.10 -24.08
C SER A 2 14.21 1.27 -23.69
N VAL A 3 13.34 1.10 -24.67
CA VAL A 3 11.90 1.18 -24.43
C VAL A 3 11.47 0.12 -23.44
N ASP A 4 12.07 -1.05 -23.53
CA ASP A 4 11.75 -2.14 -22.61
C ASP A 4 12.11 -1.80 -21.17
N GLU A 5 13.23 -1.15 -20.96
CA GLU A 5 13.64 -0.74 -19.63
C GLU A 5 12.70 0.32 -19.07
N ALA A 6 12.28 1.26 -19.91
CA ALA A 6 11.35 2.29 -19.48
C ALA A 6 10.01 1.68 -19.09
N LYS A 7 9.55 0.69 -19.84
CA LYS A 7 8.31 -0.01 -19.52
C LYS A 7 8.41 -0.77 -18.21
N ARG A 8 9.54 -1.41 -17.98
CA ARG A 8 9.79 -2.12 -16.73
C ARG A 8 9.80 -1.19 -15.54
N LEU A 9 10.46 -0.04 -15.70
CA LEU A 9 10.51 0.94 -14.63
C LEU A 9 9.11 1.42 -14.27
N LYS A 10 8.31 1.72 -15.29
CA LYS A 10 6.93 2.15 -15.03
C LYS A 10 6.11 1.07 -14.35
N ALA A 11 6.29 -0.17 -14.78
CA ALA A 11 5.58 -1.29 -14.17
C ALA A 11 5.99 -1.45 -12.72
N LEU A 12 7.28 -1.35 -12.43
CA LEU A 12 7.78 -1.47 -11.08
C LEU A 12 7.29 -0.34 -10.20
N GLU A 13 7.26 0.88 -10.72
CA GLU A 13 6.75 2.02 -9.97
C GLU A 13 5.27 1.86 -9.65
N ALA A 14 4.49 1.41 -10.62
CA ALA A 14 3.07 1.20 -10.42
C ALA A 14 2.82 0.12 -9.38
N GLU A 15 3.58 -0.97 -9.47
CA GLU A 15 3.46 -2.06 -8.52
C GLU A 15 3.86 -1.62 -7.12
N ASN A 16 4.93 -0.86 -7.03
CA ASN A 16 5.42 -0.35 -5.75
C ASN A 16 4.37 0.55 -5.10
N THR A 17 3.78 1.45 -5.87
CA THR A 17 2.74 2.34 -5.37
C THR A 17 1.52 1.54 -4.91
N ARG A 18 1.15 0.54 -5.68
CA ARG A 18 0.02 -0.32 -5.34
C ARG A 18 0.25 -1.07 -4.04
N LEU A 19 1.44 -1.65 -3.88
CA LEU A 19 1.79 -2.38 -2.66
C LEU A 19 1.80 -1.46 -1.46
N LYS A 20 2.32 -0.26 -1.61
CA LYS A 20 2.34 0.73 -0.53
C LYS A 20 0.92 1.11 -0.13
N LYS A 21 0.04 1.26 -1.10
CA LYS A 21 -1.35 1.60 -0.83
C LYS A 21 -2.04 0.48 -0.08
N MET A 22 -1.83 -0.75 -0.51
CA MET A 22 -2.42 -1.91 0.15
C MET A 22 -1.92 -2.04 1.59
N LEU A 23 -0.65 -1.80 1.79
CA LEU A 23 -0.07 -1.85 3.12
C LEU A 23 -0.66 -0.76 4.01
N ALA A 24 -0.79 0.44 3.49
CA ALA A 24 -1.36 1.55 4.25
C ALA A 24 -2.81 1.28 4.61
N GLU A 25 -3.59 0.74 3.69
CA GLU A 25 -4.98 0.40 3.97
C GLU A 25 -5.09 -0.68 5.04
N SER A 26 -4.24 -1.69 4.96
CA SER A 26 -4.23 -2.73 5.97
C SER A 26 -3.87 -2.18 7.34
N GLN A 27 -2.90 -1.29 7.38
CA GLN A 27 -2.47 -0.67 8.63
C GLN A 27 -3.58 0.18 9.23
N LEU A 28 -4.26 0.94 8.39
CA LEU A 28 -5.38 1.75 8.84
C LEU A 28 -6.51 0.89 9.40
N ALA A 29 -6.80 -0.21 8.74
CA ALA A 29 -7.82 -1.12 9.22
C ALA A 29 -7.46 -1.69 10.58
N ILE A 30 -6.21 -2.06 10.77
CA ILE A 30 -5.74 -2.57 12.05
C ILE A 30 -5.83 -1.50 13.13
N GLU A 31 -5.46 -0.28 12.82
CA GLU A 31 -5.52 0.82 13.77
C GLU A 31 -6.95 1.14 14.18
N VAL A 32 -7.86 1.13 13.23
CA VAL A 32 -9.27 1.36 13.51
C VAL A 32 -9.81 0.28 14.43
N MET A 33 -9.45 -0.96 14.16
CA MET A 33 -9.87 -2.06 15.02
C MET A 33 -9.32 -1.94 16.42
N LYS A 34 -8.09 -1.51 16.55
CA LYS A 34 -7.49 -1.29 17.86
C LYS A 34 -8.20 -0.19 18.63
N GLU A 35 -8.56 0.88 17.94
CA GLU A 35 -9.28 1.96 18.57
C GLU A 35 -10.67 1.52 19.06
N VAL A 36 -11.35 0.76 18.23
CA VAL A 36 -12.66 0.25 18.62
C VAL A 36 -12.54 -0.67 19.82
N ALA A 37 -11.54 -1.53 19.81
CA ALA A 37 -11.31 -2.42 20.94
C ALA A 37 -10.91 -1.68 22.20
N ALA A 38 -10.14 -0.63 22.05
CA ALA A 38 -9.71 0.17 23.21
C ALA A 38 -10.84 1.00 23.78
N LYS A 39 -11.80 1.31 22.96
CA LYS A 39 -12.95 2.10 23.40
C LYS A 39 -14.02 1.31 24.08
N LYS A 40 -13.76 0.12 24.42
CA LYS A 40 -14.70 -0.70 25.13
C LYS A 40 -15.63 0.10 26.00
N TRP A 41 -16.85 0.08 25.74
CA TRP A 41 -17.81 0.65 26.68
C TRP A 41 -18.37 -0.42 27.61
#